data_1e1424d92a843581224c62f7622ab44a
#
_entry.id   1e1424d92a843581224c62f7622ab44a
#
_cell.length_a   1.000
_cell.length_b   1.000
_cell.length_c   1.000
_cell.angle_alpha   90.00
_cell.angle_beta   90.00
_cell.angle_gamma   90.00
#
_symmetry.space_group_name_H-M   'P 1'
#
loop_
_entity.id
_entity.type
_entity.pdbx_description
1 polymer ?
#
loop_
_entity_poly.entity_id
_entity_poly.type
_entity_poly.pdbx_seq_one_letter_code
_entity_poly.pdbx_strand_id
1 'polypeptide(L)'
;VRGGPGAEPQIVTSPFDAVLDYSPAEQQQIVTLKNDNKLDEAFRLLFLKQCAALGDCLPRLFEQVDDYMPLLLALSFTDKDGVVCHLVNDIPESDWQDAVQIVGWLYQYYNTEPKEQVFANLKKNIKISKENIPAATQLFTPDWIVRYMVENSLGRLWSEGHPDFDKSEWKYYLDEAPQEPQVAQQLAKLRKGYVALTPEDIKCIDPCMGSGHILAYLFDVLMQIYRSAGYGDRDAAASIVEHN
;
A
#
# COMPACT_ATOMS: atom_id res chain seq x y z
N VAL A 1 6.12 -14.92 2.15
CA VAL A 1 6.87 -16.00 2.81
C VAL A 1 6.59 -15.90 4.31
N ARG A 2 5.76 -16.81 4.86
CA ARG A 2 5.48 -16.88 6.30
C ARG A 2 6.14 -18.13 6.87
N GLY A 3 6.79 -18.06 8.01
CA GLY A 3 7.34 -19.21 8.70
C GLY A 3 8.73 -19.04 9.30
N GLY A 4 9.34 -17.87 9.19
CA GLY A 4 10.67 -17.57 9.72
C GLY A 4 11.83 -18.18 8.92
N PRO A 5 13.06 -17.97 9.38
CA PRO A 5 14.26 -18.41 8.67
C PRO A 5 14.30 -19.94 8.46
N GLY A 6 14.48 -20.36 7.22
CA GLY A 6 14.57 -21.76 6.85
C GLY A 6 13.25 -22.51 6.68
N ALA A 7 12.10 -21.86 6.85
CA ALA A 7 10.80 -22.46 6.58
C ALA A 7 10.46 -22.41 5.09
N GLU A 8 9.77 -23.43 4.61
CA GLU A 8 9.23 -23.41 3.25
C GLU A 8 8.15 -22.34 3.12
N PRO A 9 8.09 -21.61 1.98
CA PRO A 9 7.00 -20.67 1.70
C PRO A 9 5.63 -21.35 1.81
N GLN A 10 4.65 -20.65 2.41
CA GLN A 10 3.30 -21.19 2.58
C GLN A 10 2.69 -21.65 1.24
N ILE A 11 2.97 -20.92 0.15
CA ILE A 11 2.50 -21.28 -1.19
C ILE A 11 3.02 -22.67 -1.64
N VAL A 12 4.16 -23.13 -1.12
CA VAL A 12 4.71 -24.45 -1.42
C VAL A 12 4.19 -25.49 -0.43
N THR A 13 4.07 -25.17 0.87
CA THR A 13 3.55 -26.12 1.88
C THR A 13 2.08 -26.44 1.67
N SER A 14 1.26 -25.45 1.36
CA SER A 14 -0.18 -25.55 1.19
C SER A 14 -0.63 -24.95 -0.15
N PRO A 15 -0.21 -25.52 -1.29
CA PRO A 15 -0.44 -24.90 -2.61
C PRO A 15 -1.91 -24.75 -2.99
N PHE A 16 -2.79 -25.58 -2.41
CA PHE A 16 -4.22 -25.63 -2.74
C PHE A 16 -5.12 -24.90 -1.74
N ASP A 17 -4.53 -24.31 -0.68
CA ASP A 17 -5.28 -23.49 0.28
C ASP A 17 -5.50 -22.05 -0.23
N ALA A 18 -4.75 -21.61 -1.23
CA ALA A 18 -4.97 -20.33 -1.89
C ALA A 18 -6.20 -20.40 -2.81
N VAL A 19 -6.95 -19.27 -2.90
CA VAL A 19 -8.10 -19.13 -3.80
C VAL A 19 -7.61 -18.99 -5.25
N LEU A 20 -6.93 -20.01 -5.75
CA LEU A 20 -6.42 -20.10 -7.11
C LEU A 20 -7.01 -21.33 -7.78
N ASP A 21 -7.57 -21.14 -8.97
CA ASP A 21 -8.08 -22.25 -9.78
C ASP A 21 -6.93 -22.99 -10.47
N TYR A 22 -6.77 -24.26 -10.15
CA TYR A 22 -5.80 -25.15 -10.78
C TYR A 22 -6.50 -26.17 -11.66
N SER A 23 -6.04 -26.30 -12.88
CA SER A 23 -6.42 -27.44 -13.73
C SER A 23 -5.91 -28.77 -13.15
N PRO A 24 -6.54 -29.92 -13.46
CA PRO A 24 -6.05 -31.21 -13.00
C PRO A 24 -4.60 -31.51 -13.41
N ALA A 25 -4.16 -31.02 -14.57
CA ALA A 25 -2.79 -31.16 -15.04
C ALA A 25 -1.80 -30.37 -14.18
N GLU A 26 -2.13 -29.11 -13.81
CA GLU A 26 -1.31 -28.28 -12.92
C GLU A 26 -1.21 -28.89 -11.52
N GLN A 27 -2.33 -29.40 -10.99
CA GLN A 27 -2.34 -30.06 -9.67
C GLN A 27 -1.40 -31.27 -9.69
N GLN A 28 -1.49 -32.10 -10.72
CA GLN A 28 -0.62 -33.27 -10.85
C GLN A 28 0.86 -32.87 -11.01
N GLN A 29 1.14 -31.81 -11.75
CA GLN A 29 2.50 -31.28 -11.92
C GLN A 29 3.07 -30.76 -10.58
N ILE A 30 2.31 -30.01 -9.80
CA ILE A 30 2.72 -29.50 -8.48
C ILE A 30 3.06 -30.68 -7.55
N VAL A 31 2.18 -31.68 -7.48
CA VAL A 31 2.39 -32.88 -6.65
C VAL A 31 3.65 -33.63 -7.09
N THR A 32 3.86 -33.79 -8.37
CA THR A 32 5.04 -34.48 -8.92
C THR A 32 6.32 -33.71 -8.54
N LEU A 33 6.36 -32.38 -8.76
CA LEU A 33 7.52 -31.57 -8.42
C LEU A 33 7.86 -31.63 -6.92
N LYS A 34 6.86 -31.63 -6.07
CA LYS A 34 7.05 -31.77 -4.61
C LYS A 34 7.59 -33.16 -4.26
N ASN A 35 7.06 -34.21 -4.81
CA ASN A 35 7.52 -35.58 -4.56
C ASN A 35 8.96 -35.80 -5.06
N ASP A 36 9.34 -35.14 -6.14
CA ASP A 36 10.70 -35.20 -6.72
C ASP A 36 11.68 -34.25 -5.99
N ASN A 37 11.25 -33.59 -4.90
CA ASN A 37 12.01 -32.60 -4.15
C ASN A 37 12.48 -31.38 -4.99
N LYS A 38 11.75 -31.07 -6.07
CA LYS A 38 12.00 -29.92 -6.94
C LYS A 38 11.22 -28.69 -6.45
N LEU A 39 11.53 -28.27 -5.23
CA LEU A 39 10.76 -27.27 -4.51
C LEU A 39 10.82 -25.89 -5.16
N ASP A 40 11.97 -25.48 -5.73
CA ASP A 40 12.10 -24.20 -6.43
C ASP A 40 11.29 -24.18 -7.74
N GLU A 41 11.22 -25.31 -8.46
CA GLU A 41 10.37 -25.40 -9.65
C GLU A 41 8.89 -25.32 -9.29
N ALA A 42 8.47 -25.98 -8.20
CA ALA A 42 7.11 -25.89 -7.67
C ALA A 42 6.78 -24.46 -7.22
N PHE A 43 7.69 -23.81 -6.49
CA PHE A 43 7.55 -22.41 -6.06
C PHE A 43 7.37 -21.46 -7.24
N ARG A 44 8.21 -21.60 -8.26
CA ARG A 44 8.15 -20.74 -9.46
C ARG A 44 6.81 -20.88 -10.19
N LEU A 45 6.33 -22.11 -10.37
CA LEU A 45 5.04 -22.38 -11.01
C LEU A 45 3.89 -21.72 -10.23
N LEU A 46 3.87 -21.92 -8.91
CA LEU A 46 2.84 -21.36 -8.03
C LEU A 46 2.90 -19.84 -7.97
N PHE A 47 4.09 -19.25 -7.90
CA PHE A 47 4.29 -17.81 -7.88
C PHE A 47 3.81 -17.14 -9.17
N LEU A 48 4.17 -17.70 -10.33
CA LEU A 48 3.71 -17.18 -11.62
C LEU A 48 2.19 -17.28 -11.77
N LYS A 49 1.58 -18.37 -11.29
CA LYS A 49 0.13 -18.52 -11.26
C LYS A 49 -0.53 -17.42 -10.39
N GLN A 50 0.06 -17.13 -9.25
CA GLN A 50 -0.43 -16.05 -8.37
C GLN A 50 -0.27 -14.68 -9.02
N CYS A 51 0.84 -14.41 -9.69
CA CYS A 51 1.04 -13.16 -10.44
C CYS A 51 0.00 -13.01 -11.56
N ALA A 52 -0.29 -14.08 -12.31
CA ALA A 52 -1.33 -14.06 -13.34
C ALA A 52 -2.71 -13.74 -12.76
N ALA A 53 -3.08 -14.39 -11.65
CA ALA A 53 -4.35 -14.14 -10.98
C ALA A 53 -4.47 -12.69 -10.47
N LEU A 54 -3.37 -12.10 -9.99
CA LEU A 54 -3.34 -10.67 -9.60
C LEU A 54 -3.51 -9.76 -10.82
N GLY A 55 -2.92 -10.09 -11.97
CA GLY A 55 -3.10 -9.38 -13.23
C GLY A 55 -4.55 -9.40 -13.70
N ASP A 56 -5.25 -10.53 -13.53
CA ASP A 56 -6.67 -10.67 -13.87
C ASP A 56 -7.57 -9.84 -12.92
N CYS A 57 -7.29 -9.86 -11.63
CA CYS A 57 -8.04 -9.10 -10.63
C CYS A 57 -7.81 -7.58 -10.73
N LEU A 58 -6.59 -7.16 -11.01
CA LEU A 58 -6.16 -5.76 -11.00
C LEU A 58 -5.41 -5.39 -12.30
N PRO A 59 -6.06 -5.48 -13.47
CA PRO A 59 -5.40 -5.37 -14.77
C PRO A 59 -4.81 -4.00 -15.09
N ARG A 60 -5.15 -2.98 -14.29
CA ARG A 60 -4.55 -1.63 -14.42
C ARG A 60 -3.31 -1.43 -13.54
N LEU A 61 -3.09 -2.33 -12.58
CA LEU A 61 -2.00 -2.25 -11.62
C LEU A 61 -0.88 -3.25 -11.93
N PHE A 62 -1.26 -4.44 -12.35
CA PHE A 62 -0.32 -5.52 -12.67
C PHE A 62 -0.35 -5.82 -14.17
N GLU A 63 0.83 -5.92 -14.77
CA GLU A 63 0.96 -6.41 -16.15
C GLU A 63 0.60 -7.90 -16.21
N GLN A 64 0.09 -8.33 -17.37
CA GLN A 64 -0.12 -9.76 -17.61
C GLN A 64 1.23 -10.46 -17.74
N VAL A 65 1.29 -11.68 -17.23
CA VAL A 65 2.50 -12.52 -17.32
C VAL A 65 2.65 -13.02 -18.75
N ASP A 66 3.63 -12.46 -19.46
CA ASP A 66 3.97 -12.89 -20.82
C ASP A 66 4.75 -14.19 -20.85
N ASP A 67 4.76 -14.89 -21.99
CA ASP A 67 5.41 -16.20 -22.18
C ASP A 67 6.93 -16.18 -21.90
N TYR A 68 7.60 -15.04 -22.01
CA TYR A 68 9.03 -14.92 -21.74
C TYR A 68 9.38 -14.62 -20.27
N MET A 69 8.44 -14.13 -19.47
CA MET A 69 8.67 -13.84 -18.05
C MET A 69 9.16 -15.06 -17.25
N PRO A 70 8.63 -16.27 -17.45
CA PRO A 70 9.12 -17.46 -16.77
C PRO A 70 10.60 -17.76 -17.05
N LEU A 71 11.11 -17.36 -18.21
CA LEU A 71 12.50 -17.56 -18.60
C LEU A 71 13.46 -16.61 -17.88
N LEU A 72 12.99 -15.40 -17.52
CA LEU A 72 13.77 -14.38 -16.82
C LEU A 72 13.69 -14.54 -15.30
N LEU A 73 12.65 -15.21 -14.80
CA LEU A 73 12.40 -15.35 -13.38
C LEU A 73 13.14 -16.52 -12.76
N ALA A 74 14.42 -16.35 -12.47
CA ALA A 74 15.24 -17.36 -11.80
C ALA A 74 15.12 -17.28 -10.27
N LEU A 75 13.88 -17.28 -9.74
CA LEU A 75 13.66 -17.24 -8.29
C LEU A 75 13.92 -18.61 -7.67
N SER A 76 14.72 -18.62 -6.60
CA SER A 76 14.94 -19.74 -5.70
C SER A 76 14.72 -19.30 -4.26
N PHE A 77 14.02 -20.12 -3.48
CA PHE A 77 13.90 -19.92 -2.03
C PHE A 77 14.79 -20.90 -1.25
N THR A 78 15.36 -21.89 -1.93
CA THR A 78 16.29 -22.86 -1.32
C THR A 78 17.74 -22.37 -1.37
N ASP A 79 18.04 -21.43 -2.25
CA ASP A 79 19.36 -20.80 -2.36
C ASP A 79 19.59 -19.84 -1.18
N LYS A 80 20.64 -20.11 -0.39
CA LYS A 80 21.00 -19.34 0.80
C LYS A 80 21.47 -17.91 0.47
N ASP A 81 22.04 -17.73 -0.71
CA ASP A 81 22.49 -16.43 -1.23
C ASP A 81 21.45 -15.80 -2.16
N GLY A 82 20.27 -16.41 -2.25
CA GLY A 82 19.17 -15.96 -3.08
C GLY A 82 18.38 -14.80 -2.46
N VAL A 83 17.79 -13.95 -3.31
CA VAL A 83 17.01 -12.78 -2.91
C VAL A 83 15.88 -13.13 -1.93
N VAL A 84 15.20 -14.27 -2.14
CA VAL A 84 14.11 -14.70 -1.24
C VAL A 84 14.65 -15.02 0.16
N CYS A 85 15.81 -15.67 0.24
CA CYS A 85 16.45 -16.01 1.51
C CYS A 85 16.88 -14.73 2.26
N HIS A 86 17.47 -13.76 1.55
CA HIS A 86 17.83 -12.47 2.12
C HIS A 86 16.60 -11.69 2.62
N LEU A 87 15.52 -11.62 1.83
CA LEU A 87 14.28 -10.97 2.26
C LEU A 87 13.69 -11.58 3.55
N VAL A 88 13.85 -12.90 3.74
CA VAL A 88 13.31 -13.58 4.93
C VAL A 88 14.23 -13.46 6.14
N ASN A 89 15.56 -13.49 5.93
CA ASN A 89 16.52 -13.58 7.03
C ASN A 89 17.06 -12.20 7.46
N ASP A 90 17.23 -11.26 6.53
CA ASP A 90 17.90 -9.98 6.80
C ASP A 90 16.91 -8.89 7.23
N ILE A 91 15.61 -9.07 6.97
CA ILE A 91 14.58 -8.13 7.39
C ILE A 91 13.85 -8.70 8.61
N PRO A 92 13.92 -8.05 9.79
CA PRO A 92 13.22 -8.48 10.98
C PRO A 92 11.71 -8.58 10.78
N GLU A 93 11.07 -9.55 11.43
CA GLU A 93 9.61 -9.72 11.37
C GLU A 93 8.85 -8.46 11.82
N SER A 94 9.41 -7.70 12.78
CA SER A 94 8.86 -6.42 13.23
C SER A 94 8.73 -5.39 12.12
N ASP A 95 9.60 -5.45 11.10
CA ASP A 95 9.59 -4.49 9.99
C ASP A 95 8.54 -4.85 8.94
N TRP A 96 7.99 -6.08 8.99
CA TRP A 96 6.88 -6.52 8.17
C TRP A 96 5.52 -6.30 8.83
N GLN A 97 5.49 -6.26 10.17
CA GLN A 97 4.26 -6.01 10.92
C GLN A 97 3.88 -4.53 10.79
N ASP A 98 2.65 -4.27 10.36
CA ASP A 98 2.10 -2.93 10.11
C ASP A 98 2.86 -2.09 9.06
N ALA A 99 3.81 -2.70 8.36
CA ALA A 99 4.71 -2.01 7.43
C ALA A 99 4.42 -2.39 5.97
N VAL A 100 3.19 -2.22 5.51
CA VAL A 100 2.85 -2.30 4.07
C VAL A 100 3.78 -1.41 3.23
N GLN A 101 4.34 -0.38 3.85
CA GLN A 101 5.29 0.58 3.29
C GLN A 101 6.65 0.00 2.90
N ILE A 102 7.07 -1.12 3.48
CA ILE A 102 8.40 -1.70 3.20
C ILE A 102 8.54 -2.02 1.70
N VAL A 103 7.47 -2.46 1.05
CA VAL A 103 7.45 -2.72 -0.39
C VAL A 103 7.66 -1.42 -1.18
N GLY A 104 7.05 -0.33 -0.73
CA GLY A 104 7.24 1.00 -1.34
C GLY A 104 8.67 1.51 -1.19
N TRP A 105 9.28 1.30 -0.02
CA TRP A 105 10.67 1.67 0.21
C TRP A 105 11.64 0.81 -0.59
N LEU A 106 11.44 -0.50 -0.66
CA LEU A 106 12.24 -1.38 -1.50
C LEU A 106 12.21 -0.92 -2.96
N TYR A 107 11.03 -0.56 -3.47
CA TYR A 107 10.90 -0.03 -4.83
C TYR A 107 11.55 1.36 -4.98
N GLN A 108 11.46 2.23 -3.98
CA GLN A 108 12.14 3.53 -3.98
C GLN A 108 13.67 3.35 -4.02
N TYR A 109 14.21 2.43 -3.23
CA TYR A 109 15.65 2.12 -3.23
C TYR A 109 16.09 1.48 -4.53
N TYR A 110 15.29 0.58 -5.11
CA TYR A 110 15.56 0.02 -6.43
C TYR A 110 15.71 1.11 -7.51
N ASN A 111 14.94 2.18 -7.41
CA ASN A 111 15.00 3.30 -8.35
C ASN A 111 16.05 4.37 -8.00
N THR A 112 16.91 4.16 -7.02
CA THR A 112 17.88 5.19 -6.58
C THR A 112 18.86 5.54 -7.70
N GLU A 113 19.48 4.57 -8.36
CA GLU A 113 20.44 4.81 -9.44
C GLU A 113 19.79 5.50 -10.66
N PRO A 114 18.65 5.05 -11.20
CA PRO A 114 17.92 5.78 -12.23
C PRO A 114 17.57 7.22 -11.82
N LYS A 115 17.19 7.43 -10.56
CA LYS A 115 16.88 8.76 -10.01
C LYS A 115 18.08 9.69 -10.04
N GLU A 116 19.24 9.22 -9.57
CA GLU A 116 20.49 9.98 -9.59
C GLU A 116 20.90 10.36 -11.01
N GLN A 117 20.75 9.44 -11.96
CA GLN A 117 21.01 9.68 -13.38
C GLN A 117 20.11 10.77 -13.95
N VAL A 118 18.81 10.73 -13.63
CA VAL A 118 17.84 11.74 -14.06
C VAL A 118 18.19 13.11 -13.50
N PHE A 119 18.52 13.20 -12.21
CA PHE A 119 18.91 14.49 -11.60
C PHE A 119 20.24 15.01 -12.12
N ALA A 120 21.19 14.14 -12.44
CA ALA A 120 22.44 14.52 -13.11
C ALA A 120 22.16 15.08 -14.53
N ASN A 121 21.23 14.51 -15.26
CA ASN A 121 20.80 14.95 -16.57
C ASN A 121 20.07 16.31 -16.51
N LEU A 122 19.22 16.53 -15.50
CA LEU A 122 18.55 17.81 -15.27
C LEU A 122 19.55 18.96 -15.05
N LYS A 123 20.64 18.72 -14.31
CA LYS A 123 21.71 19.70 -14.15
C LYS A 123 22.38 20.07 -15.48
N LYS A 124 22.29 19.22 -16.49
CA LYS A 124 22.78 19.47 -17.85
C LYS A 124 21.70 19.99 -18.79
N ASN A 125 20.54 20.43 -18.27
CA ASN A 125 19.36 20.87 -19.02
C ASN A 125 18.76 19.79 -19.95
N ILE A 126 18.97 18.51 -19.67
CA ILE A 126 18.34 17.40 -20.38
C ILE A 126 16.97 17.15 -19.74
N LYS A 127 15.92 17.20 -20.54
CA LYS A 127 14.53 16.95 -20.07
C LYS A 127 14.33 15.50 -19.64
N ILE A 128 13.48 15.30 -18.65
CA ILE A 128 13.07 13.96 -18.20
C ILE A 128 12.27 13.31 -19.33
N SER A 129 12.65 12.10 -19.72
CA SER A 129 11.87 11.28 -20.66
C SER A 129 10.69 10.63 -19.95
N LYS A 130 9.67 10.20 -20.72
CA LYS A 130 8.47 9.56 -20.19
C LYS A 130 8.81 8.34 -19.31
N GLU A 131 9.77 7.53 -19.72
CA GLU A 131 10.23 6.32 -19.04
C GLU A 131 10.91 6.63 -17.69
N ASN A 132 11.50 7.81 -17.57
CA ASN A 132 12.23 8.25 -16.39
C ASN A 132 11.39 9.06 -15.39
N ILE A 133 10.13 9.39 -15.73
CA ILE A 133 9.23 10.10 -14.82
C ILE A 133 9.05 9.33 -13.49
N PRO A 134 8.77 8.01 -13.46
CA PRO A 134 8.64 7.28 -12.21
C PRO A 134 9.87 7.39 -11.31
N ALA A 135 11.07 7.20 -11.86
CA ALA A 135 12.32 7.32 -11.10
C ALA A 135 12.54 8.73 -10.54
N ALA A 136 12.14 9.77 -11.30
CA ALA A 136 12.30 11.17 -10.90
C ALA A 136 11.32 11.61 -9.81
N THR A 137 10.10 11.09 -9.83
CA THR A 137 8.99 11.61 -9.01
C THR A 137 8.60 10.68 -7.86
N GLN A 138 9.08 9.43 -7.88
CA GLN A 138 8.72 8.48 -6.87
C GLN A 138 9.36 8.81 -5.53
N LEU A 139 8.49 9.11 -4.58
CA LEU A 139 8.81 9.26 -3.17
C LEU A 139 7.76 8.46 -2.38
N PHE A 140 8.22 7.56 -1.54
CA PHE A 140 7.33 6.87 -0.62
C PHE A 140 7.28 7.67 0.68
N THR A 141 6.19 8.38 0.88
CA THR A 141 6.02 9.26 2.04
C THR A 141 6.01 8.45 3.33
N PRO A 142 6.86 8.75 4.32
CA PRO A 142 6.84 8.06 5.61
C PRO A 142 5.47 8.11 6.29
N ASP A 143 5.08 7.02 6.95
CA ASP A 143 3.76 6.85 7.56
C ASP A 143 3.39 7.98 8.54
N TRP A 144 4.32 8.41 9.37
CA TRP A 144 4.06 9.48 10.32
C TRP A 144 3.69 10.82 9.65
N ILE A 145 4.25 11.10 8.45
CA ILE A 145 3.89 12.28 7.66
C ILE A 145 2.48 12.12 7.11
N VAL A 146 2.16 10.93 6.57
CA VAL A 146 0.83 10.62 6.05
C VAL A 146 -0.23 10.81 7.13
N ARG A 147 -0.01 10.21 8.30
CA ARG A 147 -0.90 10.35 9.46
C ARG A 147 -1.04 11.80 9.90
N TYR A 148 0.09 12.48 10.06
CA TYR A 148 0.09 13.91 10.41
C TYR A 148 -0.74 14.74 9.43
N MET A 149 -0.58 14.53 8.14
CA MET A 149 -1.32 15.28 7.12
C MET A 149 -2.82 15.00 7.18
N VAL A 150 -3.24 13.75 7.24
CA VAL A 150 -4.65 13.35 7.23
C VAL A 150 -5.35 13.70 8.54
N GLU A 151 -4.72 13.40 9.68
CA GLU A 151 -5.30 13.71 11.00
C GLU A 151 -5.49 15.21 11.21
N ASN A 152 -4.57 16.06 10.70
CA ASN A 152 -4.65 17.51 10.84
C ASN A 152 -5.33 18.25 9.68
N SER A 153 -5.83 17.55 8.67
CA SER A 153 -6.68 18.10 7.62
C SER A 153 -8.10 17.55 7.71
N LEU A 154 -8.35 16.36 7.17
CA LEU A 154 -9.64 15.67 7.23
C LEU A 154 -10.10 15.47 8.68
N GLY A 155 -9.21 14.93 9.53
CA GLY A 155 -9.52 14.66 10.92
C GLY A 155 -9.88 15.93 11.68
N ARG A 156 -9.15 17.02 11.46
CA ARG A 156 -9.44 18.32 12.05
C ARG A 156 -10.77 18.89 11.58
N LEU A 157 -11.05 18.86 10.29
CA LEU A 157 -12.30 19.32 9.73
C LEU A 157 -13.50 18.64 10.40
N TRP A 158 -13.44 17.33 10.55
CA TRP A 158 -14.50 16.55 11.19
C TRP A 158 -14.61 16.84 12.69
N SER A 159 -13.49 16.74 13.42
CA SER A 159 -13.48 16.91 14.88
C SER A 159 -13.85 18.31 15.34
N GLU A 160 -13.60 19.34 14.54
CA GLU A 160 -14.03 20.71 14.85
C GLU A 160 -15.55 20.91 14.74
N GLY A 161 -16.23 20.12 13.91
CA GLY A 161 -17.69 20.06 13.84
C GLY A 161 -18.31 19.09 14.84
N HIS A 162 -17.56 18.07 15.25
CA HIS A 162 -18.02 16.95 16.08
C HIS A 162 -17.10 16.76 17.28
N PRO A 163 -17.21 17.61 18.33
CA PRO A 163 -16.25 17.62 19.45
C PRO A 163 -16.21 16.32 20.26
N ASP A 164 -17.30 15.54 20.24
CA ASP A 164 -17.40 14.24 20.93
C ASP A 164 -16.77 13.07 20.13
N PHE A 165 -16.23 13.35 18.95
CA PHE A 165 -15.56 12.33 18.14
C PHE A 165 -14.30 11.81 18.82
N ASP A 166 -14.18 10.47 18.91
CA ASP A 166 -13.03 9.82 19.51
C ASP A 166 -11.80 9.92 18.59
N LYS A 167 -10.76 10.58 19.06
CA LYS A 167 -9.46 10.78 18.40
C LYS A 167 -8.33 10.00 19.07
N SER A 168 -8.64 9.07 19.96
CA SER A 168 -7.64 8.35 20.75
C SER A 168 -6.62 7.57 19.90
N GLU A 169 -7.01 7.17 18.67
CA GLU A 169 -6.14 6.49 17.72
C GLU A 169 -5.27 7.45 16.88
N TRP A 170 -5.52 8.74 16.94
CA TRP A 170 -4.82 9.74 16.12
C TRP A 170 -3.55 10.25 16.81
N LYS A 171 -2.48 9.53 16.59
CA LYS A 171 -1.20 9.73 17.26
C LYS A 171 -0.52 11.06 16.92
N TYR A 172 -0.79 11.59 15.74
CA TYR A 172 -0.14 12.79 15.21
C TYR A 172 -1.10 13.99 15.08
N TYR A 173 -2.31 13.89 15.66
CA TYR A 173 -3.23 14.99 15.75
C TYR A 173 -2.69 16.05 16.70
N LEU A 174 -2.69 17.31 16.26
CA LEU A 174 -2.23 18.42 17.07
C LEU A 174 -3.41 19.08 17.81
N ASP A 175 -3.22 19.36 19.07
CA ASP A 175 -4.13 20.20 19.81
C ASP A 175 -4.12 21.64 19.26
N GLU A 176 -5.23 22.35 19.47
CA GLU A 176 -5.34 23.73 19.03
C GLU A 176 -4.44 24.62 19.88
N ALA A 177 -3.55 25.36 19.22
CA ALA A 177 -2.78 26.39 19.89
C ALA A 177 -3.66 27.59 20.27
N PRO A 178 -3.35 28.32 21.34
CA PRO A 178 -4.03 29.59 21.68
C PRO A 178 -4.02 30.56 20.50
N GLN A 179 -5.18 31.09 20.16
CA GLN A 179 -5.37 31.98 19.02
C GLN A 179 -5.62 33.42 19.49
N GLU A 180 -5.25 34.37 18.65
CA GLU A 180 -5.65 35.78 18.88
C GLU A 180 -7.18 35.92 18.80
N PRO A 181 -7.79 36.88 19.56
CA PRO A 181 -9.26 37.01 19.65
C PRO A 181 -9.96 37.14 18.28
N GLN A 182 -9.36 37.84 17.34
CA GLN A 182 -9.93 38.03 16.01
C GLN A 182 -9.93 36.73 15.20
N VAL A 183 -8.85 35.96 15.29
CA VAL A 183 -8.72 34.67 14.65
C VAL A 183 -9.69 33.66 15.26
N ALA A 184 -9.79 33.63 16.59
CA ALA A 184 -10.73 32.76 17.31
C ALA A 184 -12.20 33.04 16.90
N GLN A 185 -12.58 34.30 16.70
CA GLN A 185 -13.93 34.65 16.20
C GLN A 185 -14.17 34.15 14.75
N GLN A 186 -13.16 34.24 13.88
CA GLN A 186 -13.27 33.74 12.51
C GLN A 186 -13.38 32.21 12.48
N LEU A 187 -12.56 31.52 13.26
CA LEU A 187 -12.62 30.06 13.41
C LEU A 187 -13.97 29.60 13.95
N ALA A 188 -14.52 30.31 14.97
CA ALA A 188 -15.83 29.99 15.51
C ALA A 188 -16.98 30.15 14.50
N LYS A 189 -16.85 31.08 13.53
CA LYS A 189 -17.81 31.19 12.42
C LYS A 189 -17.70 30.03 11.42
N LEU A 190 -16.46 29.64 11.06
CA LEU A 190 -16.21 28.53 10.15
C LEU A 190 -16.71 27.21 10.74
N ARG A 191 -16.41 26.95 12.01
CA ARG A 191 -16.81 25.74 12.73
C ARG A 191 -18.32 25.54 12.82
N LYS A 192 -19.12 26.64 12.83
CA LYS A 192 -20.58 26.51 12.74
C LYS A 192 -21.05 25.82 11.46
N GLY A 193 -20.32 25.98 10.36
CA GLY A 193 -20.59 25.27 9.12
C GLY A 193 -20.23 23.79 9.18
N TYR A 194 -19.25 23.42 9.99
CA TYR A 194 -18.76 22.05 10.09
C TYR A 194 -19.69 21.12 10.89
N VAL A 195 -20.48 21.67 11.80
CA VAL A 195 -21.47 20.92 12.59
C VAL A 195 -22.55 20.26 11.72
N ALA A 196 -22.86 20.87 10.57
CA ALA A 196 -23.89 20.38 9.65
C ALA A 196 -23.34 19.42 8.59
N LEU A 197 -22.02 19.23 8.53
CA LEU A 197 -21.42 18.31 7.54
C LEU A 197 -21.78 16.87 7.83
N THR A 198 -22.24 16.18 6.80
CA THR A 198 -22.31 14.72 6.79
C THR A 198 -21.03 14.12 6.24
N PRO A 199 -20.72 12.85 6.52
CA PRO A 199 -19.52 12.21 5.95
C PRO A 199 -19.47 12.31 4.42
N GLU A 200 -20.61 12.23 3.72
CA GLU A 200 -20.74 12.27 2.26
C GLU A 200 -20.48 13.66 1.66
N ASP A 201 -20.59 14.72 2.47
CA ASP A 201 -20.30 16.10 2.01
C ASP A 201 -18.80 16.36 1.88
N ILE A 202 -17.97 15.55 2.53
CA ILE A 202 -16.51 15.71 2.51
C ILE A 202 -15.97 15.25 1.16
N LYS A 203 -15.26 16.13 0.47
CA LYS A 203 -14.60 15.81 -0.81
C LYS A 203 -13.10 15.83 -0.63
N CYS A 204 -12.46 14.72 -0.97
CA CYS A 204 -11.03 14.52 -0.80
C CYS A 204 -10.34 14.39 -2.16
N ILE A 205 -9.19 15.02 -2.31
CA ILE A 205 -8.36 14.87 -3.50
C ILE A 205 -6.88 14.88 -3.11
N ASP A 206 -6.13 13.94 -3.66
CA ASP A 206 -4.68 13.96 -3.66
C ASP A 206 -4.18 14.18 -5.10
N PRO A 207 -3.78 15.40 -5.47
CA PRO A 207 -3.35 15.71 -6.83
C PRO A 207 -2.00 15.09 -7.19
N CYS A 208 -1.26 14.56 -6.19
CA CYS A 208 0.04 13.94 -6.32
C CYS A 208 0.04 12.50 -5.79
N MET A 209 -1.05 11.80 -5.98
CA MET A 209 -1.38 10.50 -5.37
C MET A 209 -0.23 9.47 -5.39
N GLY A 210 0.54 9.40 -6.48
CA GLY A 210 1.56 8.36 -6.63
C GLY A 210 0.96 6.96 -6.53
N SER A 211 1.40 6.18 -5.53
CA SER A 211 0.86 4.85 -5.22
C SER A 211 -0.41 4.88 -4.36
N GLY A 212 -0.89 6.04 -3.96
CA GLY A 212 -2.12 6.20 -3.16
C GLY A 212 -1.93 6.03 -1.66
N HIS A 213 -0.72 6.11 -1.14
CA HIS A 213 -0.44 5.89 0.29
C HIS A 213 -1.21 6.85 1.21
N ILE A 214 -1.29 8.14 0.84
CA ILE A 214 -2.07 9.13 1.58
C ILE A 214 -3.57 8.81 1.50
N LEU A 215 -4.07 8.43 0.31
CA LEU A 215 -5.48 8.08 0.12
C LEU A 215 -5.87 6.81 0.88
N ALA A 216 -4.96 5.85 1.03
CA ALA A 216 -5.22 4.65 1.82
C ALA A 216 -5.49 5.00 3.30
N TYR A 217 -4.63 5.80 3.92
CA TYR A 217 -4.86 6.22 5.31
C TYR A 217 -6.06 7.20 5.44
N LEU A 218 -6.28 8.02 4.43
CA LEU A 218 -7.47 8.88 4.36
C LEU A 218 -8.76 8.04 4.35
N PHE A 219 -8.77 6.93 3.63
CA PHE A 219 -9.88 5.97 3.66
C PHE A 219 -10.10 5.40 5.07
N ASP A 220 -9.03 5.05 5.80
CA ASP A 220 -9.14 4.55 7.17
C ASP A 220 -9.76 5.59 8.12
N VAL A 221 -9.37 6.86 7.99
CA VAL A 221 -9.94 7.96 8.79
C VAL A 221 -11.40 8.21 8.40
N LEU A 222 -11.75 8.17 7.11
CA LEU A 222 -13.14 8.25 6.66
C LEU A 222 -13.98 7.09 7.21
N MET A 223 -13.45 5.87 7.23
CA MET A 223 -14.14 4.73 7.85
C MET A 223 -14.48 4.98 9.32
N GLN A 224 -13.56 5.59 10.09
CA GLN A 224 -13.83 5.97 11.49
C GLN A 224 -14.94 7.03 11.57
N ILE A 225 -14.92 8.03 10.68
CA ILE A 225 -15.93 9.07 10.58
C ILE A 225 -17.31 8.48 10.27
N TYR A 226 -17.41 7.62 9.26
CA TYR A 226 -18.67 6.96 8.89
C TYR A 226 -19.21 6.06 10.00
N ARG A 227 -18.34 5.30 10.67
CA ARG A 227 -18.73 4.49 11.83
C ARG A 227 -19.30 5.36 12.96
N SER A 228 -18.69 6.50 13.24
CA SER A 228 -19.18 7.44 14.26
C SER A 228 -20.56 8.02 13.90
N ALA A 229 -20.86 8.13 12.61
CA ALA A 229 -22.16 8.52 12.08
C ALA A 229 -23.18 7.37 12.01
N GLY A 230 -22.81 6.15 12.42
CA GLY A 230 -23.71 4.99 12.52
C GLY A 230 -23.77 4.11 11.27
N TYR A 231 -22.88 4.28 10.30
CA TYR A 231 -22.83 3.42 9.11
C TYR A 231 -22.20 2.05 9.42
N GLY A 232 -22.70 1.01 8.78
CA GLY A 232 -22.03 -0.31 8.75
C GLY A 232 -20.80 -0.28 7.84
N ASP A 233 -19.80 -1.13 8.11
CA ASP A 233 -18.52 -1.13 7.39
C ASP A 233 -18.64 -1.24 5.86
N ARG A 234 -19.55 -2.08 5.39
CA ARG A 234 -19.78 -2.27 3.95
C ARG A 234 -20.37 -1.03 3.28
N ASP A 235 -21.36 -0.42 3.94
CA ASP A 235 -22.04 0.76 3.43
C ASP A 235 -21.11 1.99 3.50
N ALA A 236 -20.33 2.10 4.58
CA ALA A 236 -19.30 3.11 4.74
C ALA A 236 -18.26 3.03 3.60
N ALA A 237 -17.71 1.85 3.36
CA ALA A 237 -16.72 1.66 2.29
C ALA A 237 -17.28 2.00 0.90
N ALA A 238 -18.51 1.59 0.60
CA ALA A 238 -19.17 1.92 -0.65
C ALA A 238 -19.38 3.44 -0.80
N SER A 239 -19.87 4.08 0.26
CA SER A 239 -20.14 5.53 0.29
C SER A 239 -18.85 6.35 0.12
N ILE A 240 -17.76 5.94 0.76
CA ILE A 240 -16.44 6.59 0.60
C ILE A 240 -15.99 6.57 -0.85
N VAL A 241 -16.08 5.44 -1.52
CA VAL A 241 -15.66 5.31 -2.92
C VAL A 241 -16.55 6.12 -3.86
N GLU A 242 -17.84 6.23 -3.56
CA GLU A 242 -18.81 6.93 -4.41
C GLU A 242 -18.79 8.45 -4.19
N HIS A 243 -18.61 8.91 -2.95
CA HIS A 243 -18.87 10.30 -2.58
C HIS A 243 -17.63 11.10 -2.17
N ASN A 244 -16.62 10.48 -1.58
CA ASN A 244 -15.48 11.19 -0.99
C ASN A 244 -14.27 11.22 -1.91
#